data_38e7df30c51ee646757cad4e8a2c2399
#
_entry.id   38e7df30c51ee646757cad4e8a2c2399
#
_cell.length_a   1.000
_cell.length_b   1.000
_cell.length_c   1.000
_cell.angle_alpha   90.00
_cell.angle_beta   90.00
_cell.angle_gamma   90.00
#
_symmetry.space_group_name_H-M   'P 1'
#
loop_
_entity.id
_entity.type
_entity.pdbx_description
1 polymer ?
#
loop_
_entity_poly.entity_id
_entity_poly.type
_entity_poly.pdbx_seq_one_letter_code
_entity_poly.pdbx_strand_id
1 'polypeptide(L)'
;AALILCGAQVCGLRMEGCGLVLRCTPPEGALRTVTAALAGPAAGAGLFCILRGLGYIACAELSLLFSCVNLLPVLPLDGGRALYAALAALAGERAAERTLDVLGLVLPVALMVLGLALFARGFGLAPGVFGAWLALLQPGMAGQGVQHDVKYSYYQM
;
A
#
# COMPACT_ATOMS: atom_id res chain seq x y z
N ALA A 1 -1.82 16.02 -4.42
CA ALA A 1 -3.03 16.86 -4.39
C ALA A 1 -3.94 16.49 -3.22
N ALA A 2 -4.41 15.23 -3.07
CA ALA A 2 -5.33 14.80 -2.00
C ALA A 2 -4.78 15.06 -0.58
N LEU A 3 -3.51 14.78 -0.32
CA LEU A 3 -2.85 15.04 0.96
C LEU A 3 -2.86 16.54 1.35
N ILE A 4 -2.64 17.42 0.37
CA ILE A 4 -2.67 18.86 0.60
C ILE A 4 -4.10 19.33 0.91
N LEU A 5 -5.10 18.78 0.24
CA LEU A 5 -6.52 19.07 0.50
C LEU A 5 -6.95 18.57 1.89
N CYS A 6 -6.33 17.51 2.41
CA CYS A 6 -6.55 17.01 3.77
C CYS A 6 -5.76 17.78 4.85
N GLY A 7 -5.03 18.84 4.49
CA GLY A 7 -4.31 19.69 5.43
C GLY A 7 -2.90 19.20 5.80
N ALA A 8 -2.35 18.23 5.06
CA ALA A 8 -0.98 17.78 5.25
C ALA A 8 0.02 18.83 4.73
N GLN A 9 1.01 19.19 5.53
CA GLN A 9 2.10 20.05 5.10
C GLN A 9 3.22 19.20 4.51
N VAL A 10 3.65 19.54 3.29
CA VAL A 10 4.78 18.87 2.63
C VAL A 10 6.08 19.33 3.29
N CYS A 11 6.72 18.44 4.03
CA CYS A 11 7.97 18.73 4.75
C CYS A 11 9.23 18.47 3.92
N GLY A 12 9.13 17.67 2.86
CA GLY A 12 10.30 17.37 2.00
C GLY A 12 10.06 16.23 1.03
N LEU A 13 10.98 16.13 0.09
CA LEU A 13 11.01 15.13 -0.97
C LEU A 13 12.30 14.34 -0.79
N ARG A 14 12.22 13.03 -0.59
CA ARG A 14 13.38 12.14 -0.45
C ARG A 14 13.32 11.04 -1.49
N MET A 15 14.44 10.79 -2.14
CA MET A 15 14.59 9.60 -2.98
C MET A 15 14.99 8.42 -2.09
N GLU A 16 14.17 7.39 -2.03
CA GLU A 16 14.49 6.11 -1.40
C GLU A 16 14.50 5.01 -2.47
N GLY A 17 15.13 3.87 -2.19
CA GLY A 17 15.44 2.84 -3.19
C GLY A 17 14.25 2.31 -4.02
N CYS A 18 13.01 2.58 -3.60
CA CYS A 18 11.78 2.17 -4.33
C CYS A 18 11.03 3.34 -4.98
N GLY A 19 11.54 4.58 -4.93
CA GLY A 19 10.89 5.73 -5.55
C GLY A 19 10.98 7.03 -4.75
N LEU A 20 10.12 7.94 -5.09
CA LEU A 20 10.07 9.30 -4.54
C LEU A 20 9.12 9.30 -3.34
N VAL A 21 9.67 9.46 -2.15
CA VAL A 21 8.89 9.54 -0.91
C VAL A 21 8.65 10.99 -0.54
N LEU A 22 7.38 11.35 -0.47
CA LEU A 22 6.94 12.66 -0.02
C LEU A 22 6.77 12.60 1.51
N ARG A 23 7.62 13.29 2.27
CA ARG A 23 7.40 13.45 3.70
C ARG A 23 6.39 14.55 3.94
N CYS A 24 5.24 14.15 4.48
CA CYS A 24 4.18 15.07 4.88
C CYS A 24 3.91 14.89 6.38
N THR A 25 3.54 15.96 7.06
CA THR A 25 2.91 15.81 8.39
C THR A 25 1.62 15.01 8.23
N PRO A 26 1.38 13.98 9.06
CA PRO A 26 0.14 13.23 8.98
C PRO A 26 -1.05 14.19 9.16
N PRO A 27 -2.11 14.05 8.37
CA PRO A 27 -3.31 14.84 8.57
C PRO A 27 -3.91 14.51 9.94
N GLU A 28 -4.26 15.54 10.71
CA GLU A 28 -4.87 15.36 12.02
C GLU A 28 -6.19 14.61 11.91
N GLY A 29 -6.27 13.41 12.51
CA GLY A 29 -7.47 12.57 12.58
C GLY A 29 -7.48 11.39 11.62
N ALA A 30 -7.89 10.23 12.14
CA ALA A 30 -7.95 8.96 11.41
C ALA A 30 -8.76 9.04 10.12
N LEU A 31 -9.88 9.76 10.12
CA LEU A 31 -10.76 9.90 8.96
C LEU A 31 -10.05 10.60 7.80
N ARG A 32 -9.27 11.64 8.07
CA ARG A 32 -8.50 12.37 7.05
C ARG A 32 -7.37 11.51 6.49
N THR A 33 -6.73 10.71 7.34
CA THR A 33 -5.69 9.77 6.91
C THR A 33 -6.26 8.67 6.01
N VAL A 34 -7.41 8.10 6.38
CA VAL A 34 -8.11 7.09 5.55
C VAL A 34 -8.53 7.69 4.21
N THR A 35 -9.16 8.87 4.20
CA THR A 35 -9.59 9.51 2.94
C THR A 35 -8.41 9.88 2.05
N ALA A 36 -7.30 10.34 2.62
CA ALA A 36 -6.08 10.64 1.87
C ALA A 36 -5.45 9.38 1.24
N ALA A 37 -5.41 8.27 1.99
CA ALA A 37 -4.90 7.00 1.51
C ALA A 37 -5.79 6.42 0.38
N LEU A 38 -7.10 6.46 0.54
CA LEU A 38 -8.04 5.94 -0.47
C LEU A 38 -8.16 6.83 -1.71
N ALA A 39 -7.73 8.08 -1.66
CA ALA A 39 -7.78 9.00 -2.81
C ALA A 39 -6.94 8.50 -4.01
N GLY A 40 -5.81 7.81 -3.76
CA GLY A 40 -4.99 7.19 -4.81
C GLY A 40 -5.76 6.13 -5.60
N PRO A 41 -6.20 5.05 -4.94
CA PRO A 41 -7.04 4.02 -5.58
C PRO A 41 -8.32 4.56 -6.21
N ALA A 42 -8.99 5.54 -5.58
CA ALA A 42 -10.17 6.17 -6.16
C ALA A 42 -9.86 6.93 -7.46
N ALA A 43 -8.74 7.66 -7.51
CA ALA A 43 -8.29 8.34 -8.71
C ALA A 43 -7.96 7.34 -9.84
N GLY A 44 -7.32 6.21 -9.52
CA GLY A 44 -7.04 5.15 -10.48
C GLY A 44 -8.31 4.48 -11.01
N ALA A 45 -9.32 4.27 -10.17
CA ALA A 45 -10.63 3.77 -10.58
C ALA A 45 -11.36 4.79 -11.48
N GLY A 46 -11.26 6.09 -11.18
CA GLY A 46 -11.75 7.17 -12.04
C GLY A 46 -11.06 7.18 -13.42
N LEU A 47 -9.73 7.03 -13.42
CA LEU A 47 -8.93 6.94 -14.64
C LEU A 47 -9.31 5.71 -15.48
N PHE A 48 -9.59 4.56 -14.85
CA PHE A 48 -10.14 3.38 -15.52
C PHE A 48 -11.40 3.73 -16.33
N CYS A 49 -12.37 4.41 -15.71
CA CYS A 49 -13.62 4.79 -16.37
C CYS A 49 -13.37 5.71 -17.58
N ILE A 50 -12.48 6.69 -17.43
CA ILE A 50 -12.13 7.63 -18.48
C ILE A 50 -11.45 6.91 -19.65
N LEU A 51 -10.40 6.12 -19.38
CA LEU A 51 -9.63 5.41 -20.41
C LEU A 51 -10.50 4.38 -21.15
N ARG A 52 -11.39 3.69 -20.45
CA ARG A 52 -12.33 2.75 -21.05
C ARG A 52 -13.32 3.48 -21.97
N GLY A 53 -13.82 4.63 -21.59
CA GLY A 53 -14.68 5.48 -22.42
C GLY A 53 -13.98 6.02 -23.67
N LEU A 54 -12.66 6.24 -23.61
CA LEU A 54 -11.83 6.66 -24.73
C LEU A 54 -11.35 5.50 -25.63
N GLY A 55 -11.67 4.23 -25.29
CA GLY A 55 -11.28 3.06 -26.05
C GLY A 55 -9.88 2.50 -25.72
N TYR A 56 -9.17 3.05 -24.74
CA TYR A 56 -7.85 2.57 -24.29
C TYR A 56 -7.99 1.42 -23.30
N ILE A 57 -8.53 0.26 -23.75
CA ILE A 57 -8.90 -0.86 -22.88
C ILE A 57 -7.73 -1.38 -22.05
N ALA A 58 -6.57 -1.64 -22.66
CA ALA A 58 -5.40 -2.17 -21.94
C ALA A 58 -4.90 -1.22 -20.85
N CYS A 59 -4.87 0.08 -21.12
CA CYS A 59 -4.47 1.09 -20.13
C CYS A 59 -5.51 1.22 -19.00
N ALA A 60 -6.79 1.07 -19.34
CA ALA A 60 -7.87 1.06 -18.35
C ALA A 60 -7.71 -0.14 -17.39
N GLU A 61 -7.54 -1.35 -17.92
CA GLU A 61 -7.35 -2.56 -17.11
C GLU A 61 -6.13 -2.48 -16.20
N LEU A 62 -5.01 -1.94 -16.70
CA LEU A 62 -3.82 -1.69 -15.88
C LEU A 62 -4.11 -0.68 -14.77
N SER A 63 -4.83 0.41 -15.04
CA SER A 63 -5.19 1.39 -14.01
C SER A 63 -6.05 0.78 -12.91
N LEU A 64 -7.01 -0.07 -13.29
CA LEU A 64 -7.84 -0.79 -12.33
C LEU A 64 -7.01 -1.77 -11.51
N LEU A 65 -6.14 -2.55 -12.15
CA LEU A 65 -5.26 -3.50 -11.49
C LEU A 65 -4.38 -2.80 -10.44
N PHE A 66 -3.72 -1.68 -10.80
CA PHE A 66 -2.93 -0.91 -9.85
C PHE A 66 -3.76 -0.35 -8.70
N SER A 67 -5.00 0.07 -8.95
CA SER A 67 -5.90 0.52 -7.89
C SER A 67 -6.27 -0.61 -6.94
N CYS A 68 -6.57 -1.79 -7.45
CA CYS A 68 -6.86 -2.99 -6.64
C CYS A 68 -5.65 -3.43 -5.83
N VAL A 69 -4.46 -3.43 -6.43
CA VAL A 69 -3.20 -3.75 -5.74
C VAL A 69 -2.96 -2.76 -4.60
N ASN A 70 -3.14 -1.46 -4.83
CA ASN A 70 -2.95 -0.45 -3.79
C ASN A 70 -3.98 -0.52 -2.66
N LEU A 71 -5.12 -1.18 -2.87
CA LEU A 71 -6.12 -1.44 -1.82
C LEU A 71 -5.80 -2.65 -0.94
N LEU A 72 -4.75 -3.43 -1.26
CA LEU A 72 -4.35 -4.55 -0.40
C LEU A 72 -4.01 -4.06 1.01
N PRO A 73 -4.50 -4.76 2.06
CA PRO A 73 -4.36 -4.33 3.45
C PRO A 73 -2.97 -4.64 4.02
N VAL A 74 -1.93 -4.22 3.32
CA VAL A 74 -0.52 -4.46 3.67
C VAL A 74 0.29 -3.18 3.46
N LEU A 75 1.17 -2.85 4.40
CA LEU A 75 2.15 -1.79 4.21
C LEU A 75 3.21 -2.23 3.17
N PRO A 76 3.70 -1.35 2.31
CA PRO A 76 3.52 0.11 2.28
C PRO A 76 2.36 0.62 1.42
N LEU A 77 1.40 -0.24 1.05
CA LEU A 77 0.29 0.09 0.15
C LEU A 77 -0.75 0.98 0.83
N ASP A 78 -1.54 1.69 0.02
CA ASP A 78 -2.53 2.65 0.51
C ASP A 78 -3.63 1.98 1.33
N GLY A 79 -4.04 0.75 0.96
CA GLY A 79 -4.99 -0.05 1.73
C GLY A 79 -4.48 -0.40 3.13
N GLY A 80 -3.20 -0.72 3.27
CA GLY A 80 -2.57 -0.97 4.57
C GLY A 80 -2.56 0.29 5.45
N ARG A 81 -2.25 1.44 4.87
CA ARG A 81 -2.26 2.75 5.58
C ARG A 81 -3.67 3.14 6.02
N ALA A 82 -4.67 2.96 5.14
CA ALA A 82 -6.07 3.22 5.49
C ALA A 82 -6.54 2.28 6.61
N LEU A 83 -6.20 0.99 6.52
CA LEU A 83 -6.53 0.00 7.54
C LEU A 83 -5.87 0.31 8.89
N TYR A 84 -4.58 0.69 8.89
CA TYR A 84 -3.88 1.11 10.11
C TYR A 84 -4.60 2.27 10.79
N ALA A 85 -4.87 3.34 10.04
CA ALA A 85 -5.53 4.53 10.60
C ALA A 85 -6.92 4.22 11.16
N ALA A 86 -7.68 3.37 10.47
CA ALA A 86 -9.01 2.94 10.93
C ALA A 86 -8.93 2.09 12.20
N LEU A 87 -8.04 1.09 12.24
CA LEU A 87 -7.87 0.21 13.40
C LEU A 87 -7.27 0.95 14.60
N ALA A 88 -6.31 1.84 14.39
CA ALA A 88 -5.73 2.64 15.45
C ALA A 88 -6.78 3.52 16.14
N ALA A 89 -7.72 4.07 15.37
CA ALA A 89 -8.81 4.86 15.91
C ALA A 89 -9.88 4.03 16.64
N LEU A 90 -10.15 2.81 16.19
CA LEU A 90 -11.23 1.96 16.72
C LEU A 90 -10.78 1.03 17.85
N ALA A 91 -9.61 0.43 17.71
CA ALA A 91 -9.09 -0.62 18.57
C ALA A 91 -7.74 -0.29 19.25
N GLY A 92 -7.18 0.88 18.91
CA GLY A 92 -5.90 1.35 19.41
C GLY A 92 -4.69 0.89 18.57
N GLU A 93 -3.60 1.61 18.72
CA GLU A 93 -2.36 1.44 17.91
C GLU A 93 -1.79 0.02 17.99
N ARG A 94 -1.75 -0.58 19.17
CA ARG A 94 -1.22 -1.95 19.37
C ARG A 94 -2.00 -3.01 18.60
N ALA A 95 -3.33 -2.86 18.50
CA ALA A 95 -4.18 -3.77 17.74
C ALA A 95 -3.95 -3.57 16.23
N ALA A 96 -3.84 -2.32 15.79
CA ALA A 96 -3.53 -1.97 14.41
C ALA A 96 -2.17 -2.56 13.96
N GLU A 97 -1.11 -2.36 14.74
CA GLU A 97 0.22 -2.89 14.48
C GLU A 97 0.22 -4.42 14.34
N ARG A 98 -0.36 -5.13 15.33
CA ARG A 98 -0.43 -6.60 15.30
C ARG A 98 -1.18 -7.12 14.07
N THR A 99 -2.29 -6.49 13.74
CA THR A 99 -3.09 -6.90 12.57
C THR A 99 -2.31 -6.72 11.28
N LEU A 100 -1.62 -5.59 11.11
CA LEU A 100 -0.82 -5.33 9.92
C LEU A 100 0.45 -6.18 9.86
N ASP A 101 1.09 -6.48 10.98
CA ASP A 101 2.23 -7.39 11.05
C ASP A 101 1.80 -8.80 10.58
N VAL A 102 0.63 -9.29 11.00
CA VAL A 102 0.09 -10.59 10.56
C VAL A 102 -0.29 -10.55 9.08
N LEU A 103 -0.99 -9.53 8.63
CA LEU A 103 -1.36 -9.39 7.21
C LEU A 103 -0.13 -9.23 6.31
N GLY A 104 0.88 -8.49 6.78
CA GLY A 104 2.15 -8.30 6.10
C GLY A 104 2.98 -9.60 5.96
N LEU A 105 2.73 -10.59 6.79
CA LEU A 105 3.32 -11.92 6.66
C LEU A 105 2.45 -12.85 5.79
N VAL A 106 1.16 -12.90 6.09
CA VAL A 106 0.24 -13.88 5.48
C VAL A 106 0.00 -13.57 4.00
N LEU A 107 -0.23 -12.31 3.65
CA LEU A 107 -0.60 -11.95 2.28
C LEU A 107 0.54 -12.16 1.26
N PRO A 108 1.78 -11.72 1.51
CA PRO A 108 2.89 -12.02 0.62
C PRO A 108 3.12 -13.52 0.43
N VAL A 109 3.05 -14.30 1.52
CA VAL A 109 3.20 -15.77 1.45
C VAL A 109 2.08 -16.39 0.61
N ALA A 110 0.83 -15.97 0.83
CA ALA A 110 -0.31 -16.45 0.03
C ALA A 110 -0.14 -16.12 -1.47
N LEU A 111 0.35 -14.90 -1.80
CA LEU A 111 0.64 -14.51 -3.18
C LEU A 111 1.79 -15.32 -3.79
N MET A 112 2.82 -15.66 -3.02
CA MET A 112 3.91 -16.53 -3.48
C MET A 112 3.40 -17.95 -3.79
N VAL A 113 2.59 -18.52 -2.90
CA VAL A 113 1.98 -19.86 -3.11
C VAL A 113 1.05 -19.84 -4.32
N LEU A 114 0.21 -18.80 -4.43
CA LEU A 114 -0.67 -18.61 -5.58
C LEU A 114 0.13 -18.49 -6.89
N GLY A 115 1.20 -17.69 -6.90
CA GLY A 115 2.07 -17.53 -8.06
C GLY A 115 2.71 -18.86 -8.48
N LEU A 116 3.17 -19.67 -7.53
CA LEU A 116 3.72 -20.99 -7.82
C LEU A 116 2.67 -21.96 -8.36
N ALA A 117 1.47 -21.95 -7.79
CA ALA A 117 0.36 -22.78 -8.27
C ALA A 117 -0.10 -22.37 -9.70
N LEU A 118 -0.14 -21.08 -10.02
CA LEU A 118 -0.46 -20.58 -11.35
C LEU A 118 0.64 -20.92 -12.35
N PHE A 119 1.90 -20.82 -11.94
CA PHE A 119 3.05 -21.21 -12.78
C PHE A 119 2.99 -22.70 -13.14
N ALA A 120 2.67 -23.57 -12.18
CA ALA A 120 2.51 -25.02 -12.43
C ALA A 120 1.36 -25.33 -13.42
N ARG A 121 0.42 -24.41 -13.60
CA ARG A 121 -0.69 -24.52 -14.59
C ARG A 121 -0.40 -23.82 -15.92
N GLY A 122 0.82 -23.33 -16.13
CA GLY A 122 1.22 -22.61 -17.35
C GLY A 122 0.82 -21.13 -17.39
N PHE A 123 0.31 -20.58 -16.28
CA PHE A 123 0.09 -19.15 -16.12
C PHE A 123 1.38 -18.47 -15.60
N GLY A 124 1.51 -17.17 -15.78
CA GLY A 124 2.72 -16.45 -15.41
C GLY A 124 3.04 -16.44 -13.90
N LEU A 125 4.31 -16.19 -13.56
CA LEU A 125 4.83 -16.14 -12.19
C LEU A 125 4.58 -14.78 -11.49
N ALA A 126 3.93 -13.83 -12.15
CA ALA A 126 3.77 -12.44 -11.70
C ALA A 126 3.24 -12.28 -10.26
N PRO A 127 2.20 -13.02 -9.79
CA PRO A 127 1.74 -12.89 -8.41
C PRO A 127 2.78 -13.35 -7.40
N GLY A 128 3.58 -14.37 -7.73
CA GLY A 128 4.65 -14.88 -6.87
C GLY A 128 5.80 -13.88 -6.72
N VAL A 129 6.22 -13.27 -7.82
CA VAL A 129 7.25 -12.21 -7.83
C VAL A 129 6.76 -11.00 -7.03
N PHE A 130 5.51 -10.61 -7.22
CA PHE A 130 4.91 -9.51 -6.47
C PHE A 130 4.82 -9.83 -4.97
N GLY A 131 4.43 -11.04 -4.60
CA GLY A 131 4.43 -11.52 -3.21
C GLY A 131 5.83 -11.48 -2.58
N ALA A 132 6.86 -11.95 -3.31
CA ALA A 132 8.24 -11.89 -2.86
C ALA A 132 8.72 -10.44 -2.66
N TRP A 133 8.38 -9.56 -3.59
CA TRP A 133 8.69 -8.13 -3.47
C TRP A 133 8.02 -7.49 -2.26
N LEU A 134 6.73 -7.79 -2.02
CA LEU A 134 6.02 -7.33 -0.82
C LEU A 134 6.66 -7.86 0.46
N ALA A 135 7.08 -9.13 0.49
CA ALA A 135 7.75 -9.73 1.65
C ALA A 135 9.06 -9.00 2.00
N LEU A 136 9.84 -8.63 0.99
CA LEU A 136 11.09 -7.88 1.19
C LEU A 136 10.87 -6.46 1.74
N LEU A 137 9.70 -5.87 1.48
CA LEU A 137 9.35 -4.54 2.00
C LEU A 137 8.81 -4.57 3.43
N GLN A 138 8.50 -5.77 3.98
CA GLN A 138 8.01 -5.84 5.34
C GLN A 138 9.12 -5.61 6.37
N PRO A 139 8.92 -4.72 7.36
CA PRO A 139 9.93 -4.39 8.35
C PRO A 139 10.38 -5.59 9.20
N GLY A 140 9.56 -6.63 9.29
CA GLY A 140 9.85 -7.85 10.07
C GLY A 140 10.83 -8.82 9.41
N MET A 141 11.07 -8.72 8.09
CA MET A 141 11.99 -9.60 7.36
C MET A 141 13.35 -8.93 7.04
N ALA A 142 13.41 -7.60 7.05
CA ALA A 142 14.67 -6.86 6.97
C ALA A 142 15.35 -6.92 8.35
N GLY A 143 16.54 -7.54 8.43
CA GLY A 143 17.25 -7.84 9.66
C GLY A 143 17.28 -6.70 10.69
N GLN A 144 17.32 -7.04 11.96
CA GLN A 144 17.08 -6.24 13.17
C GLN A 144 17.81 -4.87 13.31
N GLY A 145 18.72 -4.52 12.41
CA GLY A 145 19.51 -3.27 12.49
C GLY A 145 18.85 -2.04 11.87
N VAL A 146 17.85 -2.20 10.98
CA VAL A 146 17.16 -1.10 10.27
C VAL A 146 15.73 -0.90 10.78
N GLN A 147 15.30 -1.77 11.68
CA GLN A 147 13.89 -1.95 12.05
C GLN A 147 13.28 -0.78 12.81
N HIS A 148 14.08 -0.07 13.64
CA HIS A 148 13.52 0.98 14.52
C HIS A 148 13.14 2.25 13.73
N ASP A 149 13.98 2.69 12.80
CA ASP A 149 13.73 3.94 12.06
C ASP A 149 12.68 3.78 10.96
N VAL A 150 12.64 2.60 10.30
CA VAL A 150 11.69 2.32 9.21
C VAL A 150 10.28 2.09 9.77
N LYS A 151 10.13 1.31 10.84
CA LYS A 151 8.83 1.02 11.46
C LYS A 151 8.15 2.31 11.96
N TYR A 152 8.88 3.18 12.66
CA TYR A 152 8.34 4.46 13.11
C TYR A 152 8.02 5.42 11.94
N SER A 153 8.80 5.38 10.86
CA SER A 153 8.53 6.21 9.68
C SER A 153 7.24 5.83 8.96
N TYR A 154 6.87 4.54 8.93
CA TYR A 154 5.61 4.09 8.30
C TYR A 154 4.36 4.36 9.16
N TYR A 155 4.50 4.33 10.48
CA TYR A 155 3.38 4.56 11.39
C TYR A 155 3.15 6.05 11.72
N GLN A 156 4.17 6.91 11.55
CA GLN A 156 4.06 8.36 11.76
C GLN A 156 3.71 9.15 10.49
N MET A 157 3.55 8.50 9.34
CA MET A 157 3.02 9.10 8.13
C MET A 157 1.51 8.88 8.05
#